data_2bcade9c4e3dc2472e3505acd7bea39d
#
_entry.id   2bcade9c4e3dc2472e3505acd7bea39d
#
_cell.length_a   1.000
_cell.length_b   1.000
_cell.length_c   1.000
_cell.angle_alpha   90.00
_cell.angle_beta   90.00
_cell.angle_gamma   90.00
#
_symmetry.space_group_name_H-M   'P 1'
#
loop_
_entity.id
_entity.type
_entity.pdbx_description
1 polymer ?
#
loop_
_entity_poly.entity_id
_entity_poly.type
_entity_poly.pdbx_seq_one_letter_code
_entity_poly.pdbx_strand_id
1 'polypeptide(L)'
;MSSFPSVEDLRLVEAIARHGSLGAAGRELLISQPAASNRLAALERRVGERLFDRDTTGARPTPAGRALCAEAAHVLDHLGRVFDRTRAAARARTFNVGTFSSLAPLLFPALDVLMDDSTVNQVTDHGDRLVEWVSEGSLDAAFVAVANQMRLPSTVSAVPVASDRLAVLTPPEASLRKGRRPFAGLEVVIYSYDMSTDTLHQRLADLGARPRTAATAETAVRMARQLGCPAVLPRGLGLAYAHERDRVSATPVPGRLTIFMVTRRPTPHAFAAVVNRLPGRLGLQRPAARRAD
;
A
#
# COMPACT_ATOMS: atom_id res chain seq x y z
N MET A 1 29.85 -27.32 26.74
CA MET A 1 29.12 -26.31 27.57
C MET A 1 28.77 -25.16 26.67
N SER A 2 27.52 -24.66 26.72
CA SER A 2 27.09 -23.55 25.88
C SER A 2 27.93 -22.29 26.15
N SER A 3 28.44 -21.65 25.08
CA SER A 3 29.17 -20.39 25.19
C SER A 3 28.27 -19.18 25.44
N PHE A 4 26.93 -19.34 25.33
CA PHE A 4 25.95 -18.29 25.50
C PHE A 4 25.28 -18.31 26.89
N PRO A 5 24.94 -17.13 27.48
CA PRO A 5 24.13 -17.07 28.70
C PRO A 5 22.71 -17.59 28.41
N SER A 6 22.12 -18.29 29.39
CA SER A 6 20.71 -18.68 29.29
C SER A 6 19.78 -17.49 29.62
N VAL A 7 18.50 -17.58 29.24
CA VAL A 7 17.49 -16.58 29.60
C VAL A 7 17.39 -16.40 31.13
N GLU A 8 17.52 -17.49 31.88
CA GLU A 8 17.51 -17.46 33.35
C GLU A 8 18.75 -16.78 33.92
N ASP A 9 19.93 -16.91 33.26
CA ASP A 9 21.13 -16.17 33.65
C ASP A 9 20.93 -14.66 33.47
N LEU A 10 20.36 -14.25 32.36
CA LEU A 10 20.06 -12.84 32.09
C LEU A 10 19.01 -12.26 33.04
N ARG A 11 17.94 -13.02 33.34
CA ARG A 11 16.94 -12.64 34.33
C ARG A 11 17.55 -12.50 35.74
N LEU A 12 18.44 -13.40 36.09
CA LEU A 12 19.11 -13.35 37.38
C LEU A 12 19.97 -12.09 37.53
N VAL A 13 20.77 -11.77 36.51
CA VAL A 13 21.63 -10.58 36.53
C VAL A 13 20.79 -9.30 36.63
N GLU A 14 19.69 -9.20 35.87
CA GLU A 14 18.76 -8.07 35.92
C GLU A 14 18.07 -7.95 37.30
N ALA A 15 17.58 -9.05 37.84
CA ALA A 15 16.95 -9.07 39.16
C ALA A 15 17.91 -8.68 40.27
N ILE A 16 19.19 -9.16 40.27
CA ILE A 16 20.20 -8.76 41.24
C ILE A 16 20.49 -7.26 41.13
N ALA A 17 20.64 -6.74 39.92
CA ALA A 17 20.91 -5.31 39.69
C ALA A 17 19.76 -4.43 40.22
N ARG A 18 18.52 -4.85 40.02
CA ARG A 18 17.31 -4.13 40.45
C ARG A 18 17.11 -4.14 41.93
N HIS A 19 17.32 -5.30 42.59
CA HIS A 19 17.07 -5.46 44.00
C HIS A 19 18.29 -5.18 44.90
N GLY A 20 19.48 -5.13 44.31
CA GLY A 20 20.72 -5.02 45.08
C GLY A 20 21.02 -6.21 46.00
N SER A 21 20.32 -7.36 45.84
CA SER A 21 20.40 -8.51 46.74
C SER A 21 20.11 -9.82 46.03
N LEU A 22 21.00 -10.83 46.21
CA LEU A 22 20.78 -12.17 45.67
C LEU A 22 19.57 -12.87 46.32
N GLY A 23 19.33 -12.64 47.60
CA GLY A 23 18.15 -13.20 48.26
C GLY A 23 16.84 -12.66 47.72
N ALA A 24 16.75 -11.37 47.44
CA ALA A 24 15.59 -10.75 46.84
C ALA A 24 15.40 -11.18 45.38
N ALA A 25 16.48 -11.22 44.61
CA ALA A 25 16.45 -11.73 43.22
C ALA A 25 16.02 -13.21 43.15
N GLY A 26 16.53 -14.05 44.08
CA GLY A 26 16.12 -15.45 44.20
C GLY A 26 14.62 -15.60 44.47
N ARG A 27 14.07 -14.82 45.40
CA ARG A 27 12.61 -14.82 45.69
C ARG A 27 11.79 -14.43 44.49
N GLU A 28 12.16 -13.38 43.72
CA GLU A 28 11.48 -12.98 42.52
C GLU A 28 11.49 -14.10 41.46
N LEU A 29 12.62 -14.79 41.31
CA LEU A 29 12.79 -15.84 40.30
C LEU A 29 12.36 -17.23 40.79
N LEU A 30 11.80 -17.32 41.99
CA LEU A 30 11.34 -18.57 42.62
C LEU A 30 12.47 -19.61 42.78
N ILE A 31 13.69 -19.17 43.07
CA ILE A 31 14.84 -20.02 43.35
C ILE A 31 15.44 -19.68 44.73
N SER A 32 16.11 -20.67 45.35
CA SER A 32 16.78 -20.42 46.61
C SER A 32 17.99 -19.49 46.45
N GLN A 33 18.35 -18.75 47.52
CA GLN A 33 19.53 -17.89 47.53
C GLN A 33 20.82 -18.67 47.21
N PRO A 34 21.07 -19.89 47.72
CA PRO A 34 22.21 -20.70 47.29
C PRO A 34 22.22 -21.02 45.81
N ALA A 35 21.05 -21.34 45.24
CA ALA A 35 20.93 -21.60 43.80
C ALA A 35 21.23 -20.35 42.95
N ALA A 36 20.72 -19.18 43.36
CA ALA A 36 21.05 -17.90 42.74
C ALA A 36 22.56 -17.59 42.80
N SER A 37 23.17 -17.83 43.98
CA SER A 37 24.61 -17.62 44.16
C SER A 37 25.46 -18.56 43.30
N ASN A 38 25.11 -19.83 43.24
CA ASN A 38 25.81 -20.82 42.40
C ASN A 38 25.67 -20.47 40.87
N ARG A 39 24.49 -20.07 40.46
CA ARG A 39 24.25 -19.67 39.07
C ARG A 39 25.03 -18.42 38.68
N LEU A 40 25.06 -17.40 39.54
CA LEU A 40 25.87 -16.21 39.33
C LEU A 40 27.36 -16.54 39.28
N ALA A 41 27.87 -17.35 40.22
CA ALA A 41 29.26 -17.77 40.22
C ALA A 41 29.65 -18.59 38.97
N ALA A 42 28.73 -19.41 38.44
CA ALA A 42 28.93 -20.11 37.17
C ALA A 42 28.99 -19.15 35.99
N LEU A 43 28.16 -18.12 35.98
CA LEU A 43 28.14 -17.09 34.93
C LEU A 43 29.41 -16.24 34.96
N GLU A 44 29.86 -15.80 36.15
CA GLU A 44 31.11 -15.06 36.38
C GLU A 44 32.33 -15.87 35.91
N ARG A 45 32.39 -17.18 36.19
CA ARG A 45 33.46 -18.06 35.67
C ARG A 45 33.44 -18.15 34.12
N ARG A 46 32.26 -18.14 33.51
CA ARG A 46 32.13 -18.20 32.03
C ARG A 46 32.52 -16.90 31.38
N VAL A 47 32.20 -15.75 31.97
CA VAL A 47 32.59 -14.42 31.52
C VAL A 47 34.08 -14.14 31.80
N GLY A 48 34.65 -14.76 32.81
CA GLY A 48 36.03 -14.52 33.28
C GLY A 48 36.18 -13.30 34.18
N GLU A 49 35.09 -12.66 34.54
CA GLU A 49 35.06 -11.41 35.31
C GLU A 49 34.01 -11.50 36.42
N ARG A 50 34.26 -10.79 37.55
CA ARG A 50 33.22 -10.55 38.54
C ARG A 50 32.16 -9.58 37.99
N LEU A 51 30.89 -9.99 38.14
CA LEU A 51 29.77 -9.18 37.70
C LEU A 51 29.18 -8.35 38.84
N PHE A 52 29.29 -8.84 40.08
CA PHE A 52 28.80 -8.13 41.27
C PHE A 52 29.81 -8.15 42.40
N ASP A 53 30.03 -6.96 42.99
CA ASP A 53 30.67 -6.84 44.30
C ASP A 53 29.64 -7.13 45.39
N ARG A 54 29.98 -8.04 46.30
CA ARG A 54 29.11 -8.50 47.36
C ARG A 54 29.73 -8.14 48.72
N ASP A 55 28.96 -7.45 49.52
CA ASP A 55 29.32 -7.12 50.89
C ASP A 55 28.12 -7.34 51.82
N THR A 56 28.28 -6.98 53.10
CA THR A 56 27.21 -7.06 54.07
C THR A 56 26.01 -6.17 53.79
N THR A 57 26.15 -5.21 52.87
CA THR A 57 25.12 -4.26 52.49
C THR A 57 24.36 -4.66 51.22
N GLY A 58 24.85 -5.69 50.49
CA GLY A 58 24.17 -6.19 49.30
C GLY A 58 25.05 -6.63 48.14
N ALA A 59 24.56 -6.50 46.94
CA ALA A 59 25.24 -6.82 45.69
C ALA A 59 25.16 -5.65 44.72
N ARG A 60 26.31 -5.07 44.37
CA ARG A 60 26.41 -3.93 43.44
C ARG A 60 27.09 -4.35 42.13
N PRO A 61 26.55 -3.96 40.97
CA PRO A 61 27.15 -4.37 39.70
C PRO A 61 28.53 -3.72 39.51
N THR A 62 29.52 -4.52 39.12
CA THR A 62 30.82 -4.04 38.61
C THR A 62 30.68 -3.36 37.23
N PRO A 63 31.75 -2.77 36.66
CA PRO A 63 31.70 -2.31 35.28
C PRO A 63 31.25 -3.41 34.28
N ALA A 64 31.78 -4.64 34.42
CA ALA A 64 31.38 -5.79 33.60
C ALA A 64 29.93 -6.20 33.88
N GLY A 65 29.50 -6.15 35.15
CA GLY A 65 28.12 -6.39 35.55
C GLY A 65 27.13 -5.37 34.91
N ARG A 66 27.48 -4.08 34.94
CA ARG A 66 26.64 -3.05 34.31
C ARG A 66 26.51 -3.27 32.81
N ALA A 67 27.60 -3.61 32.12
CA ALA A 67 27.56 -3.92 30.70
C ALA A 67 26.66 -5.13 30.43
N LEU A 68 26.80 -6.21 31.18
CA LEU A 68 25.95 -7.41 31.01
C LEU A 68 24.50 -7.13 31.39
N CYS A 69 24.19 -6.31 32.39
CA CYS A 69 22.81 -5.92 32.70
C CYS A 69 22.16 -5.13 31.56
N ALA A 70 22.88 -4.22 30.91
CA ALA A 70 22.36 -3.47 29.77
C ALA A 70 22.04 -4.40 28.58
N GLU A 71 22.95 -5.31 28.24
CA GLU A 71 22.73 -6.30 27.19
C GLU A 71 21.57 -7.27 27.54
N ALA A 72 21.51 -7.70 28.81
CA ALA A 72 20.44 -8.57 29.30
C ALA A 72 19.06 -7.91 29.14
N ALA A 73 18.92 -6.63 29.51
CA ALA A 73 17.68 -5.90 29.34
C ALA A 73 17.22 -5.84 27.87
N HIS A 74 18.15 -5.57 26.93
CA HIS A 74 17.85 -5.56 25.50
C HIS A 74 17.39 -6.93 24.98
N VAL A 75 18.09 -8.01 25.36
CA VAL A 75 17.73 -9.37 24.94
C VAL A 75 16.39 -9.79 25.51
N LEU A 76 16.14 -9.54 26.80
CA LEU A 76 14.89 -9.92 27.47
C LEU A 76 13.68 -9.13 26.92
N ASP A 77 13.83 -7.84 26.63
CA ASP A 77 12.81 -7.04 25.95
C ASP A 77 12.53 -7.57 24.53
N HIS A 78 13.57 -7.93 23.80
CA HIS A 78 13.40 -8.54 22.47
C HIS A 78 12.64 -9.86 22.55
N LEU A 79 13.00 -10.73 23.48
CA LEU A 79 12.31 -12.00 23.71
C LEU A 79 10.85 -11.80 24.15
N GLY A 80 10.57 -10.81 25.00
CA GLY A 80 9.21 -10.45 25.41
C GLY A 80 8.30 -10.11 24.23
N ARG A 81 8.87 -9.52 23.18
CA ARG A 81 8.13 -9.12 21.97
C ARG A 81 8.05 -10.18 20.87
N VAL A 82 8.73 -11.33 21.01
CA VAL A 82 8.76 -12.37 19.96
C VAL A 82 7.36 -12.85 19.60
N PHE A 83 6.54 -13.19 20.58
CA PHE A 83 5.17 -13.68 20.30
C PHE A 83 4.27 -12.60 19.73
N ASP A 84 4.39 -11.35 20.15
CA ASP A 84 3.61 -10.25 19.61
C ASP A 84 3.98 -9.96 18.16
N ARG A 85 5.27 -9.97 17.84
CA ARG A 85 5.76 -9.86 16.44
C ARG A 85 5.30 -11.03 15.58
N THR A 86 5.34 -12.25 16.11
CA THR A 86 4.86 -13.44 15.39
C THR A 86 3.36 -13.36 15.14
N ARG A 87 2.57 -12.92 16.13
CA ARG A 87 1.13 -12.70 15.94
C ARG A 87 0.84 -11.57 14.96
N ALA A 88 1.60 -10.47 15.02
CA ALA A 88 1.47 -9.36 14.07
C ALA A 88 1.79 -9.82 12.64
N ALA A 89 2.88 -10.57 12.44
CA ALA A 89 3.23 -11.13 11.14
C ALA A 89 2.19 -12.12 10.62
N ALA A 90 1.60 -12.93 11.49
CA ALA A 90 0.51 -13.85 11.12
C ALA A 90 -0.81 -13.11 10.77
N ARG A 91 -1.00 -11.88 11.27
CA ARG A 91 -2.14 -11.01 10.99
C ARG A 91 -1.90 -10.08 9.79
N ALA A 92 -0.66 -9.74 9.51
CA ALA A 92 -0.28 -8.91 8.37
C ALA A 92 -0.63 -9.66 7.08
N ARG A 93 -1.80 -9.36 6.51
CA ARG A 93 -2.20 -9.89 5.21
C ARG A 93 -1.51 -9.05 4.14
N THR A 94 -0.69 -9.71 3.33
CA THR A 94 -0.13 -9.09 2.14
C THR A 94 -1.04 -9.42 0.97
N PHE A 95 -1.47 -8.39 0.23
CA PHE A 95 -2.29 -8.54 -0.98
C PHE A 95 -1.51 -8.06 -2.19
N ASN A 96 -1.46 -8.88 -3.23
CA ASN A 96 -0.95 -8.50 -4.53
C ASN A 96 -2.08 -7.82 -5.32
N VAL A 97 -1.97 -6.52 -5.55
CA VAL A 97 -3.02 -5.73 -6.21
C VAL A 97 -2.49 -5.09 -7.48
N GLY A 98 -3.24 -5.29 -8.56
CA GLY A 98 -2.89 -4.77 -9.88
C GLY A 98 -3.78 -3.65 -10.36
N THR A 99 -3.21 -2.74 -11.16
CA THR A 99 -3.95 -1.75 -11.94
C THR A 99 -3.13 -1.25 -13.12
N PHE A 100 -3.73 -0.46 -14.00
CA PHE A 100 -2.98 0.18 -15.09
C PHE A 100 -2.21 1.43 -14.60
N SER A 101 -1.10 1.73 -15.26
CA SER A 101 -0.11 2.73 -14.82
C SER A 101 -0.71 4.10 -14.50
N SER A 102 -1.72 4.55 -15.26
CA SER A 102 -2.32 5.88 -15.04
C SER A 102 -3.21 5.97 -13.80
N LEU A 103 -3.78 4.85 -13.34
CA LEU A 103 -4.60 4.84 -12.11
C LEU A 103 -3.75 4.57 -10.86
N ALA A 104 -2.61 3.93 -11.01
CA ALA A 104 -1.73 3.54 -9.91
C ALA A 104 -1.42 4.70 -8.92
N PRO A 105 -1.06 5.92 -9.38
CA PRO A 105 -0.76 7.02 -8.47
C PRO A 105 -1.94 7.51 -7.61
N LEU A 106 -3.16 7.24 -8.03
CA LEU A 106 -4.37 7.56 -7.27
C LEU A 106 -4.84 6.37 -6.43
N LEU A 107 -4.77 5.17 -6.99
CA LEU A 107 -5.31 3.96 -6.38
C LEU A 107 -4.49 3.50 -5.19
N PHE A 108 -3.17 3.31 -5.35
CA PHE A 108 -2.37 2.70 -4.31
C PHE A 108 -2.29 3.51 -3.02
N PRO A 109 -2.10 4.84 -3.03
CA PRO A 109 -2.20 5.62 -1.79
C PRO A 109 -3.58 5.55 -1.13
N ALA A 110 -4.64 5.44 -1.94
CA ALA A 110 -5.99 5.27 -1.39
C ALA A 110 -6.19 3.89 -0.75
N LEU A 111 -5.61 2.84 -1.33
CA LEU A 111 -5.65 1.48 -0.77
C LEU A 111 -4.84 1.39 0.52
N ASP A 112 -3.65 1.97 0.60
CA ASP A 112 -2.83 1.98 1.82
C ASP A 112 -3.60 2.58 3.01
N VAL A 113 -4.40 3.64 2.77
CA VAL A 113 -5.26 4.23 3.82
C VAL A 113 -6.49 3.39 4.13
N LEU A 114 -7.04 2.65 3.14
CA LEU A 114 -8.26 1.86 3.32
C LEU A 114 -8.00 0.46 3.87
N MET A 115 -6.79 -0.03 3.75
CA MET A 115 -6.33 -1.37 4.14
C MET A 115 -5.16 -1.27 5.12
N ASP A 116 -5.27 -0.39 6.12
CA ASP A 116 -4.24 -0.03 7.10
C ASP A 116 -3.69 -1.23 7.90
N ASP A 117 -4.48 -2.29 8.07
CA ASP A 117 -4.07 -3.57 8.69
C ASP A 117 -3.37 -4.54 7.72
N SER A 118 -3.08 -4.12 6.49
CA SER A 118 -2.57 -4.99 5.42
C SER A 118 -1.48 -4.31 4.61
N THR A 119 -0.59 -5.10 4.01
CA THR A 119 0.40 -4.61 3.05
C THR A 119 -0.10 -4.83 1.64
N VAL A 120 0.00 -3.83 0.77
CA VAL A 120 -0.36 -3.92 -0.64
C VAL A 120 0.90 -3.96 -1.50
N ASN A 121 1.17 -5.10 -2.12
CA ASN A 121 2.16 -5.21 -3.18
C ASN A 121 1.55 -4.67 -4.47
N GLN A 122 2.17 -3.65 -5.04
CA GLN A 122 1.66 -2.87 -6.15
C GLN A 122 2.17 -3.44 -7.50
N VAL A 123 1.25 -3.74 -8.40
CA VAL A 123 1.56 -4.26 -9.73
C VAL A 123 0.88 -3.40 -10.78
N THR A 124 1.57 -3.09 -11.87
CA THR A 124 0.99 -2.36 -13.00
C THR A 124 1.18 -3.11 -14.31
N ASP A 125 0.08 -3.30 -15.05
CA ASP A 125 0.10 -3.88 -16.39
C ASP A 125 -1.20 -3.51 -17.13
N HIS A 126 -1.43 -4.11 -18.31
CA HIS A 126 -2.67 -3.98 -19.08
C HIS A 126 -3.82 -4.78 -18.46
N GLY A 127 -5.04 -4.31 -18.66
CA GLY A 127 -6.21 -4.83 -17.97
C GLY A 127 -6.49 -6.32 -18.19
N ASP A 128 -6.29 -6.82 -19.42
CA ASP A 128 -6.44 -8.23 -19.77
C ASP A 128 -5.45 -9.13 -19.03
N ARG A 129 -4.17 -8.76 -18.98
CA ARG A 129 -3.14 -9.50 -18.21
C ARG A 129 -3.41 -9.47 -16.70
N LEU A 130 -3.84 -8.33 -16.18
CA LEU A 130 -4.21 -8.21 -14.78
C LEU A 130 -5.37 -9.14 -14.42
N VAL A 131 -6.39 -9.26 -15.29
CA VAL A 131 -7.51 -10.19 -15.09
C VAL A 131 -7.05 -11.65 -15.17
N GLU A 132 -6.16 -11.98 -16.09
CA GLU A 132 -5.54 -13.32 -16.18
C GLU A 132 -4.81 -13.66 -14.88
N TRP A 133 -3.94 -12.79 -14.38
CA TRP A 133 -3.20 -13.00 -13.13
C TRP A 133 -4.11 -13.12 -11.90
N VAL A 134 -5.25 -12.42 -11.87
CA VAL A 134 -6.27 -12.66 -10.84
C VAL A 134 -6.87 -14.06 -10.98
N SER A 135 -7.21 -14.49 -12.20
CA SER A 135 -7.77 -15.81 -12.45
C SER A 135 -6.81 -16.94 -12.03
N GLU A 136 -5.53 -16.80 -12.30
CA GLU A 136 -4.46 -17.74 -11.94
C GLU A 136 -4.11 -17.70 -10.45
N GLY A 137 -4.39 -16.57 -9.77
CA GLY A 137 -4.10 -16.37 -8.35
C GLY A 137 -2.76 -15.74 -8.05
N SER A 138 -2.09 -15.20 -9.05
CA SER A 138 -0.88 -14.39 -8.89
C SER A 138 -1.20 -13.00 -8.32
N LEU A 139 -2.43 -12.49 -8.58
CA LEU A 139 -2.99 -11.31 -7.94
C LEU A 139 -4.22 -11.66 -7.11
N ASP A 140 -4.39 -10.97 -5.99
CA ASP A 140 -5.58 -11.08 -5.14
C ASP A 140 -6.72 -10.21 -5.66
N ALA A 141 -6.39 -9.06 -6.24
CA ALA A 141 -7.34 -8.13 -6.87
C ALA A 141 -6.69 -7.35 -8.01
N ALA A 142 -7.52 -6.96 -9.00
CA ALA A 142 -7.13 -5.99 -10.01
C ALA A 142 -8.21 -4.90 -10.12
N PHE A 143 -7.77 -3.65 -10.29
CA PHE A 143 -8.66 -2.52 -10.56
C PHE A 143 -8.47 -2.09 -12.02
N VAL A 144 -9.47 -2.40 -12.83
CA VAL A 144 -9.39 -2.26 -14.29
C VAL A 144 -10.64 -1.59 -14.86
N ALA A 145 -10.49 -0.93 -15.99
CA ALA A 145 -11.63 -0.53 -16.81
C ALA A 145 -11.99 -1.72 -17.69
N VAL A 146 -13.17 -2.30 -17.48
CA VAL A 146 -13.66 -3.43 -18.29
C VAL A 146 -14.45 -2.86 -19.46
N ALA A 147 -13.92 -3.04 -20.67
CA ALA A 147 -14.66 -2.75 -21.89
C ALA A 147 -15.85 -3.72 -22.03
N ASN A 148 -16.95 -3.27 -22.62
CA ASN A 148 -18.16 -4.10 -22.82
C ASN A 148 -17.92 -5.42 -23.59
N GLN A 149 -16.77 -5.57 -24.21
CA GLN A 149 -16.38 -6.75 -25.00
C GLN A 149 -15.49 -7.73 -24.22
N MET A 150 -15.00 -7.38 -23.02
CA MET A 150 -14.13 -8.25 -22.25
C MET A 150 -14.96 -9.37 -21.62
N ARG A 151 -14.69 -10.61 -22.04
CA ARG A 151 -15.25 -11.81 -21.40
C ARG A 151 -14.40 -12.15 -20.17
N LEU A 152 -15.01 -12.02 -19.01
CA LEU A 152 -14.35 -12.40 -17.75
C LEU A 152 -14.42 -13.92 -17.56
N PRO A 153 -13.33 -14.55 -17.11
CA PRO A 153 -13.35 -15.98 -16.71
C PRO A 153 -14.40 -16.23 -15.62
N SER A 154 -15.02 -17.41 -15.61
CA SER A 154 -16.02 -17.78 -14.59
C SER A 154 -15.45 -17.83 -13.17
N THR A 155 -14.14 -17.98 -13.04
CA THR A 155 -13.39 -18.04 -11.77
C THR A 155 -13.30 -16.69 -11.07
N VAL A 156 -13.52 -15.57 -11.78
CA VAL A 156 -13.42 -14.23 -11.23
C VAL A 156 -14.79 -13.57 -11.03
N SER A 157 -14.82 -12.58 -10.16
CA SER A 157 -15.93 -11.66 -9.94
C SER A 157 -15.48 -10.25 -10.25
N ALA A 158 -16.29 -9.46 -10.95
CA ALA A 158 -16.03 -8.06 -11.19
C ALA A 158 -17.14 -7.21 -10.57
N VAL A 159 -16.74 -6.31 -9.67
CA VAL A 159 -17.65 -5.41 -8.97
C VAL A 159 -17.32 -3.99 -9.42
N PRO A 160 -18.29 -3.20 -9.90
CA PRO A 160 -18.05 -1.80 -10.26
C PRO A 160 -17.78 -0.99 -9.00
N VAL A 161 -16.60 -0.34 -8.93
CA VAL A 161 -16.17 0.40 -7.74
C VAL A 161 -16.16 1.91 -7.94
N ALA A 162 -15.87 2.40 -9.13
CA ALA A 162 -15.86 3.83 -9.40
C ALA A 162 -16.30 4.12 -10.83
N SER A 163 -16.79 5.32 -11.07
CA SER A 163 -17.18 5.81 -12.38
C SER A 163 -16.54 7.17 -12.65
N ASP A 164 -16.02 7.33 -13.85
CA ASP A 164 -15.42 8.57 -14.33
C ASP A 164 -16.07 8.98 -15.66
N ARG A 165 -15.81 10.19 -16.09
CA ARG A 165 -16.22 10.75 -17.39
C ARG A 165 -15.02 11.28 -18.12
N LEU A 166 -15.09 11.35 -19.44
CA LEU A 166 -14.12 12.10 -20.20
C LEU A 166 -14.26 13.60 -19.92
N ALA A 167 -13.15 14.30 -19.93
CA ALA A 167 -13.07 15.77 -19.81
C ALA A 167 -12.02 16.31 -20.78
N VAL A 168 -12.07 17.60 -21.00
CA VAL A 168 -11.04 18.33 -21.74
C VAL A 168 -10.16 19.06 -20.74
N LEU A 169 -8.88 18.79 -20.76
CA LEU A 169 -7.85 19.61 -20.11
C LEU A 169 -7.31 20.59 -21.17
N THR A 170 -7.39 21.88 -20.88
CA THR A 170 -6.92 22.95 -21.75
C THR A 170 -5.83 23.73 -21.05
N PRO A 171 -4.55 23.60 -21.46
CA PRO A 171 -3.45 24.43 -20.98
C PRO A 171 -3.67 25.91 -21.30
N PRO A 172 -2.97 26.86 -20.65
CA PRO A 172 -3.14 28.30 -20.87
C PRO A 172 -2.92 28.74 -22.33
N GLU A 173 -2.02 28.07 -23.02
CA GLU A 173 -1.61 28.36 -24.40
C GLU A 173 -2.63 27.81 -25.42
N ALA A 174 -3.52 26.91 -24.97
CA ALA A 174 -4.54 26.31 -25.84
C ALA A 174 -5.88 27.02 -25.71
N SER A 175 -6.64 27.01 -26.77
CA SER A 175 -8.02 27.49 -26.76
C SER A 175 -8.92 26.61 -27.62
N LEU A 176 -10.12 26.34 -27.10
CA LEU A 176 -11.16 25.64 -27.85
C LEU A 176 -11.91 26.64 -28.73
N ARG A 177 -12.34 26.20 -29.92
CA ARG A 177 -13.20 27.02 -30.80
C ARG A 177 -14.61 27.12 -30.20
N LYS A 178 -15.24 28.29 -30.38
CA LYS A 178 -16.65 28.47 -30.01
C LYS A 178 -17.55 27.75 -31.00
N GLY A 179 -18.66 27.18 -30.55
CA GLY A 179 -19.67 26.57 -31.40
C GLY A 179 -19.70 25.04 -31.37
N ARG A 180 -20.33 24.42 -32.37
CA ARG A 180 -20.60 22.97 -32.41
C ARG A 180 -19.38 22.08 -32.68
N ARG A 181 -18.28 22.63 -33.17
CA ARG A 181 -17.04 21.91 -33.48
C ARG A 181 -15.84 22.50 -32.73
N PRO A 182 -15.76 22.35 -31.40
CA PRO A 182 -14.76 23.02 -30.59
C PRO A 182 -13.32 22.57 -30.88
N PHE A 183 -13.16 21.40 -31.51
CA PHE A 183 -11.85 20.82 -31.84
C PHE A 183 -11.46 20.99 -33.33
N ALA A 184 -12.28 21.65 -34.13
CA ALA A 184 -12.04 21.73 -35.56
C ALA A 184 -10.67 22.31 -35.93
N GLY A 185 -9.86 21.50 -36.62
CA GLY A 185 -8.49 21.83 -37.05
C GLY A 185 -7.44 21.84 -35.95
N LEU A 186 -7.82 21.52 -34.70
CA LEU A 186 -6.87 21.44 -33.59
C LEU A 186 -6.23 20.05 -33.48
N GLU A 187 -4.97 20.02 -33.08
CA GLU A 187 -4.40 18.81 -32.47
C GLU A 187 -5.06 18.60 -31.13
N VAL A 188 -5.37 17.35 -30.79
CA VAL A 188 -5.98 16.96 -29.52
C VAL A 188 -5.25 15.72 -28.99
N VAL A 189 -4.61 15.81 -27.86
CA VAL A 189 -4.00 14.64 -27.22
C VAL A 189 -5.09 13.83 -26.54
N ILE A 190 -5.07 12.50 -26.70
CA ILE A 190 -6.08 11.62 -26.13
C ILE A 190 -5.48 10.54 -25.25
N TYR A 191 -6.18 10.23 -24.17
CA TYR A 191 -5.93 9.08 -23.33
C TYR A 191 -7.25 8.53 -22.78
N SER A 192 -7.40 7.22 -22.74
CA SER A 192 -8.52 6.53 -22.11
C SER A 192 -8.03 5.38 -21.25
N TYR A 193 -8.82 4.95 -20.25
CA TYR A 193 -8.48 3.80 -19.38
C TYR A 193 -8.52 2.45 -20.10
N ASP A 194 -9.28 2.36 -21.17
CA ASP A 194 -9.59 1.12 -21.84
C ASP A 194 -9.17 1.14 -23.32
N MET A 195 -9.39 0.01 -23.97
CA MET A 195 -9.11 -0.20 -25.40
C MET A 195 -10.03 0.60 -26.33
N SER A 196 -10.93 1.44 -25.79
CA SER A 196 -11.82 2.28 -26.59
C SER A 196 -11.14 3.54 -27.14
N THR A 197 -9.81 3.61 -27.08
CA THR A 197 -9.02 4.71 -27.64
C THR A 197 -9.31 4.92 -29.13
N ASP A 198 -9.49 3.84 -29.90
CA ASP A 198 -9.82 3.94 -31.33
C ASP A 198 -11.20 4.58 -31.56
N THR A 199 -12.19 4.23 -30.75
CA THR A 199 -13.52 4.84 -30.79
C THR A 199 -13.46 6.32 -30.42
N LEU A 200 -12.66 6.68 -29.40
CA LEU A 200 -12.44 8.06 -28.99
C LEU A 200 -11.72 8.84 -30.09
N HIS A 201 -10.72 8.24 -30.71
CA HIS A 201 -9.99 8.80 -31.85
C HIS A 201 -10.92 9.14 -32.98
N GLN A 202 -11.75 8.18 -33.42
CA GLN A 202 -12.69 8.39 -34.51
C GLN A 202 -13.71 9.49 -34.19
N ARG A 203 -14.32 9.48 -33.02
CA ARG A 203 -15.28 10.51 -32.60
C ARG A 203 -14.70 11.92 -32.60
N LEU A 204 -13.44 12.07 -32.19
CA LEU A 204 -12.76 13.36 -32.20
C LEU A 204 -12.41 13.79 -33.66
N ALA A 205 -12.01 12.84 -34.49
CA ALA A 205 -11.78 13.09 -35.91
C ALA A 205 -13.07 13.58 -36.60
N ASP A 206 -14.23 12.97 -36.31
CA ASP A 206 -15.53 13.38 -36.80
C ASP A 206 -15.91 14.82 -36.37
N LEU A 207 -15.41 15.25 -35.22
CA LEU A 207 -15.53 16.62 -34.72
C LEU A 207 -14.50 17.58 -35.36
N GLY A 208 -13.69 17.08 -36.29
CA GLY A 208 -12.69 17.84 -37.02
C GLY A 208 -11.37 18.03 -36.32
N ALA A 209 -11.12 17.28 -35.23
CA ALA A 209 -9.83 17.25 -34.54
C ALA A 209 -8.77 16.43 -35.29
N ARG A 210 -7.52 16.62 -34.96
CA ARG A 210 -6.39 15.74 -35.29
C ARG A 210 -5.90 15.05 -34.01
N PRO A 211 -6.49 13.88 -33.66
CA PRO A 211 -6.15 13.21 -32.40
C PRO A 211 -4.74 12.62 -32.39
N ARG A 212 -4.07 12.71 -31.24
CA ARG A 212 -2.76 12.06 -30.94
C ARG A 212 -2.89 11.24 -29.68
N THR A 213 -2.65 9.95 -29.78
CA THR A 213 -2.74 9.04 -28.62
C THR A 213 -1.50 9.16 -27.73
N ALA A 214 -1.72 9.23 -26.43
CA ALA A 214 -0.68 9.15 -25.40
C ALA A 214 -0.76 7.81 -24.67
N ALA A 215 0.39 7.31 -24.22
CA ALA A 215 0.49 6.03 -23.51
C ALA A 215 -0.08 6.08 -22.09
N THR A 216 0.00 7.25 -21.42
CA THR A 216 -0.51 7.47 -20.07
C THR A 216 -1.20 8.82 -19.96
N ALA A 217 -2.01 9.00 -18.92
CA ALA A 217 -2.66 10.29 -18.65
C ALA A 217 -1.65 11.41 -18.38
N GLU A 218 -0.58 11.12 -17.65
CA GLU A 218 0.49 12.08 -17.39
C GLU A 218 1.17 12.49 -18.70
N THR A 219 1.49 11.52 -19.56
CA THR A 219 2.05 11.80 -20.90
C THR A 219 1.10 12.67 -21.70
N ALA A 220 -0.22 12.39 -21.68
CA ALA A 220 -1.21 13.19 -22.38
C ALA A 220 -1.19 14.65 -21.94
N VAL A 221 -1.16 14.89 -20.64
CA VAL A 221 -1.15 16.25 -20.08
C VAL A 221 0.15 16.98 -20.40
N ARG A 222 1.30 16.31 -20.30
CA ARG A 222 2.62 16.88 -20.65
C ARG A 222 2.69 17.22 -22.15
N MET A 223 2.23 16.32 -23.01
CA MET A 223 2.17 16.58 -24.46
C MET A 223 1.25 17.75 -24.79
N ALA A 224 0.07 17.84 -24.16
CA ALA A 224 -0.87 18.93 -24.38
C ALA A 224 -0.24 20.30 -24.07
N ARG A 225 0.51 20.41 -22.96
CA ARG A 225 1.24 21.63 -22.61
C ARG A 225 2.36 21.96 -23.59
N GLN A 226 3.19 20.96 -23.96
CA GLN A 226 4.29 21.17 -24.90
C GLN A 226 3.82 21.60 -26.30
N LEU A 227 2.69 21.06 -26.74
CA LEU A 227 2.12 21.33 -28.05
C LEU A 227 1.17 22.52 -28.05
N GLY A 228 0.86 23.09 -26.89
CA GLY A 228 -0.13 24.18 -26.78
C GLY A 228 -1.52 23.76 -27.27
N CYS A 229 -1.93 22.52 -27.03
CA CYS A 229 -3.19 21.97 -27.54
C CYS A 229 -4.02 21.32 -26.40
N PRO A 230 -5.33 21.09 -26.56
CA PRO A 230 -6.16 20.44 -25.57
C PRO A 230 -5.85 18.95 -25.46
N ALA A 231 -6.11 18.37 -24.28
CA ALA A 231 -6.14 16.92 -24.06
C ALA A 231 -7.55 16.45 -23.69
N VAL A 232 -7.97 15.30 -24.21
CA VAL A 232 -9.21 14.59 -23.81
C VAL A 232 -8.81 13.32 -23.07
N LEU A 233 -9.21 13.27 -21.80
CA LEU A 233 -8.82 12.18 -20.89
C LEU A 233 -9.86 12.01 -19.78
N PRO A 234 -9.80 10.91 -18.97
CA PRO A 234 -10.65 10.75 -17.81
C PRO A 234 -10.53 11.94 -16.85
N ARG A 235 -11.67 12.47 -16.40
CA ARG A 235 -11.75 13.70 -15.62
C ARG A 235 -10.96 13.63 -14.32
N GLY A 236 -11.04 12.50 -13.60
CA GLY A 236 -10.29 12.30 -12.36
C GLY A 236 -8.79 12.44 -12.56
N LEU A 237 -8.26 11.85 -13.65
CA LEU A 237 -6.84 11.98 -14.00
C LEU A 237 -6.52 13.40 -14.51
N GLY A 238 -7.42 13.99 -15.29
CA GLY A 238 -7.27 15.38 -15.72
C GLY A 238 -7.12 16.33 -14.54
N LEU A 239 -7.92 16.17 -13.49
CA LEU A 239 -7.81 16.96 -12.26
C LEU A 239 -6.55 16.64 -11.47
N ALA A 240 -6.13 15.37 -11.38
CA ALA A 240 -4.95 14.96 -10.64
C ALA A 240 -3.64 15.50 -11.23
N TYR A 241 -3.59 15.64 -12.56
CA TYR A 241 -2.40 16.13 -13.27
C TYR A 241 -2.50 17.59 -13.74
N ALA A 242 -3.64 18.27 -13.50
CA ALA A 242 -3.81 19.67 -13.82
C ALA A 242 -2.87 20.56 -12.97
N HIS A 243 -2.28 21.58 -13.59
CA HIS A 243 -1.65 22.70 -12.90
C HIS A 243 -2.68 23.81 -12.64
N GLU A 244 -2.33 24.78 -11.79
CA GLU A 244 -3.23 25.88 -11.39
C GLU A 244 -3.82 26.67 -12.58
N ARG A 245 -3.09 26.78 -13.69
CA ARG A 245 -3.50 27.54 -14.89
C ARG A 245 -4.26 26.70 -15.91
N ASP A 246 -4.27 25.36 -15.75
CA ASP A 246 -5.01 24.48 -16.66
C ASP A 246 -6.52 24.54 -16.36
N ARG A 247 -7.33 24.43 -17.36
CA ARG A 247 -8.79 24.30 -17.21
C ARG A 247 -9.22 22.88 -17.54
N VAL A 248 -9.93 22.26 -16.61
CA VAL A 248 -10.60 20.97 -16.83
C VAL A 248 -12.10 21.21 -16.99
N SER A 249 -12.63 20.93 -18.15
CA SER A 249 -14.03 21.19 -18.51
C SER A 249 -14.71 19.96 -19.11
N ALA A 250 -16.04 20.01 -19.24
CA ALA A 250 -16.78 18.94 -19.91
C ALA A 250 -16.37 18.81 -21.39
N THR A 251 -16.36 17.59 -21.89
CA THR A 251 -16.11 17.29 -23.31
C THR A 251 -17.43 17.11 -24.05
N PRO A 252 -17.51 17.51 -25.34
CA PRO A 252 -18.64 17.16 -26.18
C PRO A 252 -18.68 15.67 -26.57
N VAL A 253 -17.60 14.94 -26.33
CA VAL A 253 -17.56 13.50 -26.59
C VAL A 253 -18.10 12.78 -25.35
N PRO A 254 -19.29 12.17 -25.41
CA PRO A 254 -19.86 11.43 -24.32
C PRO A 254 -19.02 10.16 -24.05
N GLY A 255 -18.78 9.88 -22.81
CA GLY A 255 -18.11 8.66 -22.39
C GLY A 255 -18.18 8.53 -20.86
N ARG A 256 -18.70 7.41 -20.40
CA ARG A 256 -18.63 7.00 -19.00
C ARG A 256 -17.67 5.81 -18.91
N LEU A 257 -16.70 5.93 -18.06
CA LEU A 257 -15.68 4.94 -17.79
C LEU A 257 -15.98 4.33 -16.42
N THR A 258 -16.03 3.03 -16.33
CA THR A 258 -16.26 2.34 -15.06
C THR A 258 -15.05 1.54 -14.69
N ILE A 259 -14.54 1.77 -13.49
CA ILE A 259 -13.47 0.99 -12.89
C ILE A 259 -14.11 -0.13 -12.11
N PHE A 260 -13.69 -1.35 -12.40
CA PHE A 260 -14.11 -2.57 -11.72
C PHE A 260 -12.98 -3.08 -10.85
N MET A 261 -13.33 -3.57 -9.69
CA MET A 261 -12.49 -4.44 -8.90
C MET A 261 -12.76 -5.88 -9.33
N VAL A 262 -11.73 -6.56 -9.79
CA VAL A 262 -11.76 -7.97 -10.19
C VAL A 262 -11.04 -8.78 -9.14
N THR A 263 -11.69 -9.83 -8.61
CA THR A 263 -11.12 -10.76 -7.63
C THR A 263 -11.49 -12.19 -8.01
N ARG A 264 -10.78 -13.19 -7.51
CA ARG A 264 -11.28 -14.58 -7.55
C ARG A 264 -12.52 -14.74 -6.69
N ARG A 265 -13.31 -15.73 -6.98
CA ARG A 265 -14.47 -16.12 -6.18
C ARG A 265 -14.07 -17.11 -5.09
N PRO A 266 -14.50 -16.94 -3.81
CA PRO A 266 -15.24 -15.79 -3.28
C PRO A 266 -14.33 -14.56 -3.11
N THR A 267 -14.90 -13.37 -3.23
CA THR A 267 -14.16 -12.10 -3.00
C THR A 267 -13.63 -12.06 -1.56
N PRO A 268 -12.33 -11.81 -1.34
CA PRO A 268 -11.78 -11.71 0.00
C PRO A 268 -12.43 -10.57 0.79
N HIS A 269 -12.77 -10.84 2.06
CA HIS A 269 -13.51 -9.89 2.92
C HIS A 269 -12.81 -8.53 3.06
N ALA A 270 -11.48 -8.49 3.03
CA ALA A 270 -10.71 -7.24 3.10
C ALA A 270 -11.08 -6.25 2.00
N PHE A 271 -11.43 -6.73 0.80
CA PHE A 271 -11.83 -5.86 -0.32
C PHE A 271 -13.29 -5.39 -0.25
N ALA A 272 -14.15 -6.03 0.52
CA ALA A 272 -15.56 -5.62 0.63
C ALA A 272 -15.71 -4.21 1.23
N ALA A 273 -14.87 -3.86 2.20
CA ALA A 273 -14.85 -2.52 2.80
C ALA A 273 -14.30 -1.46 1.84
N VAL A 274 -13.35 -1.85 0.98
CA VAL A 274 -12.72 -0.96 -0.01
C VAL A 274 -13.71 -0.47 -1.04
N VAL A 275 -14.57 -1.36 -1.57
CA VAL A 275 -15.53 -1.06 -2.66
C VAL A 275 -16.38 0.19 -2.36
N ASN A 276 -16.88 0.32 -1.13
CA ASN A 276 -17.77 1.40 -0.75
C ASN A 276 -17.05 2.74 -0.48
N ARG A 277 -15.79 2.71 -0.08
CA ARG A 277 -15.03 3.89 0.35
C ARG A 277 -14.10 4.44 -0.74
N LEU A 278 -13.69 3.59 -1.67
CA LEU A 278 -12.72 3.92 -2.71
C LEU A 278 -13.14 5.10 -3.62
N PRO A 279 -14.41 5.20 -4.12
CA PRO A 279 -14.78 6.31 -4.99
C PRO A 279 -14.49 7.68 -4.40
N GLY A 280 -14.84 7.87 -3.12
CA GLY A 280 -14.58 9.14 -2.41
C GLY A 280 -13.09 9.45 -2.27
N ARG A 281 -12.26 8.42 -2.06
CA ARG A 281 -10.80 8.58 -1.95
C ARG A 281 -10.14 8.92 -3.29
N LEU A 282 -10.70 8.39 -4.38
CA LEU A 282 -10.22 8.70 -5.74
C LEU A 282 -10.77 10.02 -6.29
N GLY A 283 -11.68 10.71 -5.59
CA GLY A 283 -12.40 11.87 -6.12
C GLY A 283 -13.31 11.52 -7.29
N LEU A 284 -13.74 10.25 -7.41
CA LEU A 284 -14.57 9.72 -8.48
C LEU A 284 -16.01 9.51 -8.00
N GLN A 285 -16.92 9.35 -8.97
CA GLN A 285 -18.33 9.09 -8.68
C GLN A 285 -18.56 7.60 -8.34
N ARG A 286 -19.56 7.33 -7.51
CA ARG A 286 -20.07 5.96 -7.36
C ARG A 286 -20.68 5.50 -8.68
N PRO A 287 -20.49 4.22 -9.05
CA PRO A 287 -21.16 3.67 -10.22
C PRO A 287 -22.68 3.77 -10.04
N ALA A 288 -23.39 4.07 -11.11
CA ALA A 288 -24.85 3.94 -11.08
C ALA A 288 -25.22 2.48 -10.82
N ALA A 289 -26.14 2.22 -9.90
CA ALA A 289 -26.67 0.88 -9.71
C ALA A 289 -27.16 0.34 -11.08
N ARG A 290 -26.66 -0.84 -11.49
CA ARG A 290 -27.26 -1.54 -12.63
C ARG A 290 -28.72 -1.78 -12.27
N ARG A 291 -29.66 -1.25 -13.05
CA ARG A 291 -31.02 -1.81 -13.06
C ARG A 291 -30.85 -3.26 -13.49
N ALA A 292 -31.25 -4.18 -12.64
CA ALA A 292 -31.42 -5.57 -13.03
C ALA A 292 -32.56 -5.57 -14.07
N ASP A 293 -32.21 -5.83 -15.32
CA ASP A 293 -33.14 -6.27 -16.36
C ASP A 293 -33.16 -7.78 -16.34
#